data_01fc77c54b29a26b12a4bb39e8480e42
#
_entry.id   01fc77c54b29a26b12a4bb39e8480e42
#
_cell.length_a   1.000
_cell.length_b   1.000
_cell.length_c   1.000
_cell.angle_alpha   90.00
_cell.angle_beta   90.00
_cell.angle_gamma   90.00
#
_symmetry.space_group_name_H-M   'P 1'
#
loop_
_entity.id
_entity.type
_entity.pdbx_description
1 polymer ?
#
loop_
_entity_poly.entity_id
_entity_poly.type
_entity_poly.pdbx_seq_one_letter_code
_entity_poly.pdbx_strand_id
1 'polypeptide(L)'
;MREIVFDTETTGLDPFQGDRVVEIGCVELINHVPTGRTYHQYLNPERSMSEEVVAVHGLTEQFLSDKPKFSQIVDEFLAFIGSDSMLVAHNASFDMKFLNAELSWVGYPPLSCDRVIDTLILARKKFPGSRVNLNELCKRFHIDNSARTVHGALLDSELLADVYLELLGGREPGLILDKKIPVQTIENKSVQIASVQTLQREYREPRSFDVVQDELEQHIDFIKKIKNNLLGVELENLSFLFLLSFLLGSEMLR
;
A
#
# COMPACT_ATOMS: atom_id res chain seq x y z
N MET A 1 9.01 0.68 8.77
CA MET A 1 9.62 0.82 7.42
C MET A 1 9.35 2.24 6.96
N ARG A 2 10.36 2.93 6.44
CA ARG A 2 10.22 4.27 5.88
C ARG A 2 10.08 4.16 4.36
N GLU A 3 9.11 4.88 3.79
CA GLU A 3 8.80 4.86 2.37
C GLU A 3 8.67 6.30 1.88
N ILE A 4 9.15 6.55 0.67
CA ILE A 4 9.02 7.83 -0.02
C ILE A 4 8.21 7.57 -1.28
N VAL A 5 6.97 8.04 -1.27
CA VAL A 5 6.15 8.07 -2.48
C VAL A 5 6.53 9.29 -3.26
N PHE A 6 6.83 9.14 -4.54
CA PHE A 6 7.32 10.25 -5.35
C PHE A 6 6.80 10.18 -6.78
N ASP A 7 6.80 11.34 -7.41
CA ASP A 7 6.47 11.55 -8.81
C ASP A 7 7.34 12.67 -9.38
N THR A 8 7.55 12.68 -10.69
CA THR A 8 8.35 13.70 -11.37
C THR A 8 7.66 14.20 -12.63
N GLU A 9 7.71 15.53 -12.86
CA GLU A 9 7.38 16.10 -14.16
C GLU A 9 8.66 16.39 -14.94
N THR A 10 8.58 16.25 -16.26
CA THR A 10 9.76 16.28 -17.14
C THR A 10 9.50 17.08 -18.40
N THR A 11 10.57 17.49 -19.09
CA THR A 11 10.46 18.21 -20.38
C THR A 11 10.14 17.30 -21.58
N GLY A 12 10.05 15.99 -21.36
CA GLY A 12 9.80 15.01 -22.41
C GLY A 12 9.91 13.57 -21.89
N LEU A 13 10.21 12.61 -22.74
CA LEU A 13 10.10 11.19 -22.43
C LEU A 13 11.46 10.47 -22.25
N ASP A 14 12.56 11.11 -22.60
CA ASP A 14 13.86 10.43 -22.61
C ASP A 14 15.02 11.35 -22.21
N PRO A 15 15.59 11.17 -20.99
CA PRO A 15 16.72 11.98 -20.54
C PRO A 15 17.95 11.84 -21.44
N PHE A 16 18.13 10.71 -22.13
CA PHE A 16 19.26 10.52 -23.08
C PHE A 16 19.08 11.28 -24.39
N GLN A 17 17.90 11.84 -24.65
CA GLN A 17 17.65 12.82 -25.70
C GLN A 17 17.70 14.26 -25.18
N GLY A 18 18.19 14.44 -23.97
CA GLY A 18 18.37 15.72 -23.31
C GLY A 18 17.15 16.21 -22.52
N ASP A 19 16.13 15.38 -22.32
CA ASP A 19 15.01 15.78 -21.47
C ASP A 19 15.43 15.83 -20.01
N ARG A 20 14.82 16.74 -19.26
CA ARG A 20 15.20 17.10 -17.90
C ARG A 20 14.00 17.02 -16.96
N VAL A 21 14.26 16.84 -15.68
CA VAL A 21 13.25 16.97 -14.62
C VAL A 21 12.92 18.44 -14.38
N VAL A 22 11.63 18.77 -14.26
CA VAL A 22 11.14 20.14 -13.99
C VAL A 22 10.41 20.27 -12.67
N GLU A 23 9.92 19.15 -12.10
CA GLU A 23 9.30 19.14 -10.79
C GLU A 23 9.56 17.79 -10.12
N ILE A 24 9.80 17.83 -8.81
CA ILE A 24 9.90 16.64 -7.95
C ILE A 24 8.93 16.81 -6.80
N GLY A 25 8.05 15.86 -6.62
CA GLY A 25 7.15 15.76 -5.48
C GLY A 25 7.43 14.48 -4.69
N CYS A 26 7.53 14.57 -3.36
CA CYS A 26 7.71 13.41 -2.50
C CYS A 26 6.85 13.52 -1.25
N VAL A 27 6.30 12.39 -0.81
CA VAL A 27 5.55 12.24 0.43
C VAL A 27 6.17 11.13 1.27
N GLU A 28 6.46 11.44 2.54
CA GLU A 28 7.01 10.46 3.47
C GLU A 28 5.91 9.63 4.13
N LEU A 29 6.08 8.31 4.11
CA LEU A 29 5.27 7.37 4.87
C LEU A 29 6.15 6.63 5.88
N ILE A 30 5.58 6.33 7.05
CA ILE A 30 6.14 5.39 8.02
C ILE A 30 5.13 4.26 8.21
N ASN A 31 5.52 3.04 7.86
CA ASN A 31 4.65 1.86 7.89
C ASN A 31 3.32 2.14 7.15
N HIS A 32 3.42 2.67 5.94
CA HIS A 32 2.32 3.03 5.04
C HIS A 32 1.43 4.19 5.51
N VAL A 33 1.77 4.88 6.60
CA VAL A 33 1.00 6.03 7.12
C VAL A 33 1.74 7.33 6.80
N PRO A 34 1.08 8.32 6.16
CA PRO A 34 1.67 9.64 5.91
C PRO A 34 2.12 10.32 7.20
N THR A 35 3.33 10.84 7.21
CA THR A 35 3.90 11.58 8.35
C THR A 35 3.57 13.06 8.32
N GLY A 36 3.10 13.57 7.18
CA GLY A 36 2.94 14.98 6.88
C GLY A 36 4.22 15.66 6.39
N ARG A 37 5.36 14.93 6.33
CA ARG A 37 6.58 15.45 5.73
C ARG A 37 6.54 15.26 4.22
N THR A 38 6.78 16.35 3.49
CA THR A 38 6.82 16.37 2.03
C THR A 38 8.09 17.05 1.55
N TYR A 39 8.51 16.73 0.34
CA TYR A 39 9.52 17.45 -0.41
C TYR A 39 8.92 17.88 -1.74
N HIS A 40 9.03 19.16 -2.08
CA HIS A 40 8.49 19.68 -3.31
C HIS A 40 9.46 20.70 -3.90
N GLN A 41 9.89 20.45 -5.15
CA GLN A 41 10.85 21.31 -5.80
C GLN A 41 10.56 21.47 -7.29
N TYR A 42 10.41 22.71 -7.75
CA TYR A 42 10.46 23.05 -9.17
C TYR A 42 11.91 23.26 -9.60
N LEU A 43 12.22 22.87 -10.84
CA LEU A 43 13.57 22.91 -11.36
C LEU A 43 13.64 23.66 -12.68
N ASN A 44 14.72 24.44 -12.86
CA ASN A 44 15.04 25.03 -14.14
C ASN A 44 15.75 23.97 -15.03
N PRO A 45 15.11 23.51 -16.10
CA PRO A 45 15.70 22.49 -16.98
C PRO A 45 16.78 23.04 -17.91
N GLU A 46 16.95 24.38 -17.99
CA GLU A 46 17.87 25.08 -18.91
C GLU A 46 17.63 24.72 -20.39
N ARG A 47 16.40 24.40 -20.75
CA ARG A 47 16.01 24.06 -22.12
C ARG A 47 14.54 24.46 -22.39
N SER A 48 14.22 24.56 -23.66
CA SER A 48 12.84 24.78 -24.09
C SER A 48 11.99 23.51 -23.95
N MET A 49 10.69 23.71 -23.80
CA MET A 49 9.68 22.65 -23.71
C MET A 49 8.68 22.79 -24.84
N SER A 50 8.15 21.65 -25.33
CA SER A 50 7.05 21.69 -26.29
C SER A 50 5.73 22.13 -25.63
N GLU A 51 4.85 22.75 -26.39
CA GLU A 51 3.51 23.15 -25.92
C GLU A 51 2.72 21.93 -25.40
N GLU A 52 2.94 20.76 -25.99
CA GLU A 52 2.29 19.51 -25.59
C GLU A 52 2.66 19.11 -24.16
N VAL A 53 3.92 19.22 -23.79
CA VAL A 53 4.43 18.91 -22.45
C VAL A 53 3.91 19.95 -21.44
N VAL A 54 3.97 21.25 -21.80
CA VAL A 54 3.40 22.33 -20.97
C VAL A 54 1.92 22.12 -20.74
N ALA A 55 1.17 21.64 -21.73
CA ALA A 55 -0.26 21.34 -21.57
C ALA A 55 -0.52 20.19 -20.57
N VAL A 56 0.43 19.29 -20.34
CA VAL A 56 0.28 18.18 -19.39
C VAL A 56 0.43 18.66 -17.95
N HIS A 57 1.53 19.36 -17.62
CA HIS A 57 1.85 19.75 -16.23
C HIS A 57 1.64 21.25 -15.92
N GLY A 58 1.36 22.07 -16.93
CA GLY A 58 1.08 23.52 -16.75
C GLY A 58 2.30 24.39 -16.44
N LEU A 59 3.52 23.83 -16.37
CA LEU A 59 4.72 24.58 -16.01
C LEU A 59 5.31 25.22 -17.26
N THR A 60 5.41 26.55 -17.25
CA THR A 60 5.98 27.31 -18.39
C THR A 60 7.49 27.55 -18.19
N GLU A 61 8.22 27.74 -19.29
CA GLU A 61 9.63 28.10 -19.25
C GLU A 61 9.87 29.38 -18.42
N GLN A 62 8.98 30.36 -18.55
CA GLN A 62 9.06 31.60 -17.79
C GLN A 62 8.95 31.34 -16.26
N PHE A 63 8.03 30.46 -15.86
CA PHE A 63 7.88 30.09 -14.46
C PHE A 63 9.11 29.36 -13.90
N LEU A 64 9.74 28.51 -14.73
CA LEU A 64 10.87 27.68 -14.33
C LEU A 64 12.22 28.41 -14.41
N SER A 65 12.28 29.56 -15.09
CA SER A 65 13.53 30.28 -15.36
C SER A 65 14.28 30.75 -14.11
N ASP A 66 13.54 31.05 -13.02
CA ASP A 66 14.07 31.53 -11.73
C ASP A 66 14.25 30.38 -10.71
N LYS A 67 13.91 29.14 -11.07
CA LYS A 67 14.02 28.00 -10.16
C LYS A 67 15.44 27.45 -10.10
N PRO A 68 15.83 26.76 -9.02
CA PRO A 68 17.12 26.13 -8.90
C PRO A 68 17.29 25.03 -9.96
N LYS A 69 18.54 24.76 -10.32
CA LYS A 69 18.91 23.60 -11.13
C LYS A 69 18.98 22.35 -10.25
N PHE A 70 18.89 21.14 -10.85
CA PHE A 70 19.03 19.89 -10.11
C PHE A 70 20.33 19.83 -9.30
N SER A 71 21.44 20.32 -9.83
CA SER A 71 22.74 20.37 -9.15
C SER A 71 22.75 21.20 -7.85
N GLN A 72 21.80 22.10 -7.66
CA GLN A 72 21.71 22.96 -6.47
C GLN A 72 20.87 22.34 -5.35
N ILE A 73 20.02 21.33 -5.69
CA ILE A 73 19.08 20.73 -4.75
C ILE A 73 19.41 19.25 -4.46
N VAL A 74 20.35 18.67 -5.15
CA VAL A 74 20.64 17.24 -5.10
C VAL A 74 20.95 16.74 -3.68
N ASP A 75 21.71 17.49 -2.89
CA ASP A 75 22.06 17.11 -1.52
C ASP A 75 20.82 17.09 -0.62
N GLU A 76 19.98 18.12 -0.73
CA GLU A 76 18.73 18.22 0.02
C GLU A 76 17.76 17.09 -0.37
N PHE A 77 17.61 16.84 -1.67
CA PHE A 77 16.79 15.76 -2.19
C PHE A 77 17.28 14.39 -1.66
N LEU A 78 18.57 14.10 -1.77
CA LEU A 78 19.15 12.84 -1.28
C LEU A 78 19.02 12.71 0.24
N ALA A 79 19.20 13.81 0.99
CA ALA A 79 18.99 13.81 2.44
C ALA A 79 17.51 13.53 2.79
N PHE A 80 16.55 14.07 2.02
CA PHE A 80 15.13 13.78 2.22
C PHE A 80 14.78 12.34 1.96
N ILE A 81 15.20 11.76 0.82
CA ILE A 81 14.87 10.37 0.52
C ILE A 81 15.62 9.37 1.42
N GLY A 82 16.85 9.70 1.87
CA GLY A 82 17.67 8.82 2.68
C GLY A 82 18.17 7.58 1.94
N SER A 83 19.06 6.83 2.56
CA SER A 83 19.66 5.62 1.97
C SER A 83 18.85 4.34 2.19
N ASP A 84 18.03 4.32 3.24
CA ASP A 84 17.35 3.14 3.80
C ASP A 84 15.83 3.12 3.58
N SER A 85 15.26 4.15 2.94
CA SER A 85 13.85 4.19 2.60
C SER A 85 13.54 3.35 1.35
N MET A 86 12.32 2.82 1.27
CA MET A 86 11.76 2.33 0.01
C MET A 86 11.25 3.50 -0.83
N LEU A 87 11.48 3.46 -2.12
CA LEU A 87 11.01 4.47 -3.08
C LEU A 87 9.78 3.91 -3.80
N VAL A 88 8.67 4.65 -3.79
CA VAL A 88 7.38 4.20 -4.34
C VAL A 88 6.96 5.17 -5.45
N ALA A 89 6.76 4.67 -6.66
CA ALA A 89 6.27 5.48 -7.77
C ALA A 89 5.31 4.68 -8.68
N HIS A 90 4.57 5.37 -9.53
CA HIS A 90 3.65 4.76 -10.49
C HIS A 90 4.28 4.71 -11.88
N ASN A 91 4.66 3.53 -12.37
CA ASN A 91 5.55 3.35 -13.52
C ASN A 91 6.98 3.82 -13.19
N ALA A 92 7.46 3.38 -12.04
CA ALA A 92 8.70 3.84 -11.42
C ALA A 92 9.93 3.80 -12.32
N SER A 93 9.94 2.98 -13.36
CA SER A 93 11.04 2.91 -14.33
C SER A 93 11.25 4.24 -15.07
N PHE A 94 10.19 5.02 -15.27
CA PHE A 94 10.25 6.33 -15.92
C PHE A 94 10.97 7.34 -15.01
N ASP A 95 10.47 7.52 -13.80
CA ASP A 95 11.03 8.49 -12.86
C ASP A 95 12.45 8.14 -12.45
N MET A 96 12.72 6.85 -12.18
CA MET A 96 14.06 6.37 -11.85
C MET A 96 15.07 6.60 -12.97
N LYS A 97 14.65 6.47 -14.24
CA LYS A 97 15.49 6.76 -15.39
C LYS A 97 15.91 8.23 -15.41
N PHE A 98 14.97 9.15 -15.18
CA PHE A 98 15.22 10.57 -15.13
C PHE A 98 16.08 10.98 -13.93
N LEU A 99 15.71 10.54 -12.73
CA LEU A 99 16.48 10.86 -11.52
C LEU A 99 17.92 10.33 -11.59
N ASN A 100 18.12 9.12 -12.11
CA ASN A 100 19.45 8.54 -12.25
C ASN A 100 20.29 9.24 -13.34
N ALA A 101 19.66 9.74 -14.40
CA ALA A 101 20.34 10.57 -15.39
C ALA A 101 20.79 11.91 -14.79
N GLU A 102 19.90 12.60 -14.08
CA GLU A 102 20.21 13.86 -13.39
C GLU A 102 21.35 13.67 -12.37
N LEU A 103 21.27 12.63 -11.53
CA LEU A 103 22.33 12.28 -10.57
C LEU A 103 23.67 12.04 -11.26
N SER A 104 23.67 11.27 -12.35
CA SER A 104 24.88 10.98 -13.12
C SER A 104 25.52 12.23 -13.69
N TRP A 105 24.74 13.19 -14.20
CA TRP A 105 25.27 14.45 -14.76
C TRP A 105 25.89 15.35 -13.70
N VAL A 106 25.49 15.24 -12.45
CA VAL A 106 26.07 15.99 -11.33
C VAL A 106 27.11 15.19 -10.53
N GLY A 107 27.46 13.97 -11.01
CA GLY A 107 28.53 13.14 -10.43
C GLY A 107 28.14 12.34 -9.20
N TYR A 108 26.84 12.13 -8.95
CA TYR A 108 26.32 11.29 -7.87
C TYR A 108 26.07 9.84 -8.34
N PRO A 109 26.15 8.87 -7.41
CA PRO A 109 25.81 7.49 -7.72
C PRO A 109 24.31 7.34 -8.02
N PRO A 110 23.92 6.38 -8.87
CA PRO A 110 22.52 6.12 -9.16
C PRO A 110 21.79 5.56 -7.93
N LEU A 111 20.50 5.84 -7.84
CA LEU A 111 19.59 5.21 -6.87
C LEU A 111 19.40 3.73 -7.25
N SER A 112 19.50 2.84 -6.24
CA SER A 112 19.32 1.40 -6.47
C SER A 112 17.87 1.07 -6.82
N CYS A 113 17.67 0.25 -7.83
CA CYS A 113 16.37 -0.28 -8.21
C CYS A 113 15.84 -1.32 -7.18
N ASP A 114 16.69 -1.89 -6.33
CA ASP A 114 16.30 -2.91 -5.34
C ASP A 114 15.39 -2.35 -4.25
N ARG A 115 15.41 -1.04 -4.06
CA ARG A 115 14.56 -0.35 -3.08
C ARG A 115 13.35 0.36 -3.72
N VAL A 116 12.98 -0.03 -4.94
CA VAL A 116 11.87 0.61 -5.67
C VAL A 116 10.64 -0.29 -5.68
N ILE A 117 9.51 0.29 -5.33
CA ILE A 117 8.19 -0.33 -5.43
C ILE A 117 7.44 0.36 -6.57
N ASP A 118 7.12 -0.38 -7.61
CA ASP A 118 6.31 0.10 -8.74
C ASP A 118 4.83 -0.24 -8.52
N THR A 119 4.03 0.78 -8.23
CA THR A 119 2.58 0.62 -8.00
C THR A 119 1.82 0.22 -9.26
N LEU A 120 2.34 0.51 -10.46
CA LEU A 120 1.74 0.03 -11.71
C LEU A 120 1.80 -1.50 -11.81
N ILE A 121 2.93 -2.10 -11.39
CA ILE A 121 3.08 -3.56 -11.34
C ILE A 121 2.12 -4.16 -10.31
N LEU A 122 2.02 -3.55 -9.12
CA LEU A 122 1.07 -3.98 -8.08
C LEU A 122 -0.37 -3.91 -8.58
N ALA A 123 -0.74 -2.80 -9.22
CA ALA A 123 -2.08 -2.58 -9.74
C ALA A 123 -2.43 -3.57 -10.86
N ARG A 124 -1.52 -3.83 -11.79
CA ARG A 124 -1.71 -4.83 -12.87
C ARG A 124 -1.91 -6.24 -12.32
N LYS A 125 -1.20 -6.59 -11.24
CA LYS A 125 -1.35 -7.88 -10.57
C LYS A 125 -2.70 -7.99 -9.84
N LYS A 126 -3.17 -6.89 -9.23
CA LYS A 126 -4.45 -6.85 -8.51
C LYS A 126 -5.66 -6.78 -9.44
N PHE A 127 -5.52 -6.11 -10.59
CA PHE A 127 -6.58 -5.84 -11.57
C PHE A 127 -6.17 -6.22 -13.00
N PRO A 128 -5.99 -7.51 -13.29
CA PRO A 128 -5.55 -7.95 -14.62
C PRO A 128 -6.56 -7.53 -15.69
N GLY A 129 -6.06 -7.01 -16.82
CA GLY A 129 -6.87 -6.56 -17.95
C GLY A 129 -7.58 -5.21 -17.77
N SER A 130 -7.46 -4.56 -16.61
CA SER A 130 -8.05 -3.24 -16.36
C SER A 130 -7.08 -2.11 -16.69
N ARG A 131 -7.64 -0.90 -16.91
CA ARG A 131 -6.85 0.33 -16.92
C ARG A 131 -6.43 0.63 -15.48
N VAL A 132 -5.14 0.92 -15.28
CA VAL A 132 -4.53 1.10 -13.96
C VAL A 132 -3.64 2.35 -13.90
N ASN A 133 -3.95 3.39 -14.67
CA ASN A 133 -3.33 4.71 -14.47
C ASN A 133 -3.84 5.35 -13.17
N LEU A 134 -3.16 6.36 -12.67
CA LEU A 134 -3.45 6.98 -11.37
C LEU A 134 -4.92 7.45 -11.28
N ASN A 135 -5.46 8.11 -12.30
CA ASN A 135 -6.85 8.55 -12.33
C ASN A 135 -7.86 7.40 -12.22
N GLU A 136 -7.62 6.31 -12.95
CA GLU A 136 -8.51 5.15 -12.89
C GLU A 136 -8.42 4.41 -11.55
N LEU A 137 -7.25 4.42 -10.92
CA LEU A 137 -7.06 3.87 -9.58
C LEU A 137 -7.75 4.75 -8.52
N CYS A 138 -7.62 6.08 -8.59
CA CYS A 138 -8.35 6.99 -7.71
C CYS A 138 -9.87 6.77 -7.81
N LYS A 139 -10.43 6.69 -9.04
CA LYS A 139 -11.85 6.39 -9.23
C LYS A 139 -12.26 5.05 -8.62
N ARG A 140 -11.44 4.02 -8.80
CA ARG A 140 -11.71 2.66 -8.31
C ARG A 140 -11.73 2.59 -6.79
N PHE A 141 -10.84 3.31 -6.14
CA PHE A 141 -10.70 3.34 -4.69
C PHE A 141 -11.48 4.48 -4.03
N HIS A 142 -12.27 5.24 -4.82
CA HIS A 142 -13.05 6.40 -4.34
C HIS A 142 -12.19 7.47 -3.66
N ILE A 143 -10.96 7.66 -4.17
CA ILE A 143 -10.06 8.72 -3.75
C ILE A 143 -10.42 9.99 -4.54
N ASP A 144 -10.65 11.08 -3.83
CA ASP A 144 -10.99 12.37 -4.46
C ASP A 144 -9.75 12.95 -5.16
N ASN A 145 -9.81 13.04 -6.48
CA ASN A 145 -8.80 13.65 -7.33
C ASN A 145 -9.32 14.91 -8.05
N SER A 146 -10.35 15.54 -7.54
CA SER A 146 -10.99 16.73 -8.16
C SER A 146 -10.03 17.94 -8.24
N ALA A 147 -9.06 18.05 -7.35
CA ALA A 147 -8.04 19.09 -7.37
C ALA A 147 -6.99 18.89 -8.49
N ARG A 148 -6.93 17.70 -9.12
CA ARG A 148 -5.99 17.38 -10.19
C ARG A 148 -6.49 17.87 -11.55
N THR A 149 -6.36 19.17 -11.81
CA THR A 149 -6.71 19.78 -13.09
C THR A 149 -5.62 19.60 -14.15
N VAL A 150 -4.37 19.62 -13.73
CA VAL A 150 -3.16 19.30 -14.50
C VAL A 150 -2.32 18.31 -13.68
N HIS A 151 -1.30 17.73 -14.29
CA HIS A 151 -0.34 16.93 -13.57
C HIS A 151 0.55 17.84 -12.70
N GLY A 152 0.83 17.42 -11.47
CA GLY A 152 1.75 18.11 -10.57
C GLY A 152 2.36 17.11 -9.62
N ALA A 153 3.68 17.05 -9.58
CA ALA A 153 4.41 15.97 -8.94
C ALA A 153 4.07 15.79 -7.44
N LEU A 154 3.86 16.86 -6.69
CA LEU A 154 3.49 16.72 -5.28
C LEU A 154 2.05 16.18 -5.13
N LEU A 155 1.09 16.75 -5.84
CA LEU A 155 -0.31 16.28 -5.78
C LEU A 155 -0.44 14.83 -6.25
N ASP A 156 0.27 14.47 -7.32
CA ASP A 156 0.29 13.10 -7.84
C ASP A 156 0.92 12.13 -6.85
N SER A 157 1.96 12.55 -6.12
CA SER A 157 2.56 11.76 -5.03
C SER A 157 1.61 11.59 -3.84
N GLU A 158 0.82 12.61 -3.47
CA GLU A 158 -0.19 12.52 -2.41
C GLU A 158 -1.31 11.54 -2.80
N LEU A 159 -1.85 11.67 -4.00
CA LEU A 159 -2.85 10.74 -4.53
C LEU A 159 -2.29 9.32 -4.65
N LEU A 160 -1.04 9.20 -5.07
CA LEU A 160 -0.37 7.91 -5.17
C LEU A 160 -0.16 7.26 -3.80
N ALA A 161 0.11 8.03 -2.75
CA ALA A 161 0.24 7.50 -1.39
C ALA A 161 -1.08 6.85 -0.93
N ASP A 162 -2.22 7.48 -1.18
CA ASP A 162 -3.53 6.90 -0.87
C ASP A 162 -3.82 5.67 -1.74
N VAL A 163 -3.54 5.73 -3.05
CA VAL A 163 -3.69 4.57 -3.96
C VAL A 163 -2.80 3.41 -3.54
N TYR A 164 -1.56 3.68 -3.14
CA TYR A 164 -0.62 2.67 -2.70
C TYR A 164 -1.12 1.94 -1.46
N LEU A 165 -1.65 2.65 -0.48
CA LEU A 165 -2.27 2.07 0.70
C LEU A 165 -3.43 1.13 0.33
N GLU A 166 -4.31 1.56 -0.58
CA GLU A 166 -5.44 0.74 -1.05
C GLU A 166 -4.99 -0.49 -1.87
N LEU A 167 -3.90 -0.37 -2.62
CA LEU A 167 -3.29 -1.50 -3.33
C LEU A 167 -2.76 -2.56 -2.35
N LEU A 168 -2.24 -2.16 -1.22
CA LEU A 168 -1.74 -3.05 -0.17
C LEU A 168 -2.85 -3.73 0.64
N GLY A 169 -4.09 -3.27 0.55
CA GLY A 169 -5.23 -3.86 1.27
C GLY A 169 -6.07 -2.85 2.04
N GLY A 170 -5.79 -1.55 1.89
CA GLY A 170 -6.52 -0.48 2.56
C GLY A 170 -6.08 -0.22 4.00
N ARG A 171 -6.79 0.69 4.67
CA ARG A 171 -6.52 1.08 6.06
C ARG A 171 -6.89 0.01 7.09
N GLU A 172 -7.68 -0.98 6.68
CA GLU A 172 -8.00 -2.11 7.55
C GLU A 172 -6.91 -3.17 7.42
N PRO A 173 -6.27 -3.60 8.53
CA PRO A 173 -5.31 -4.69 8.49
C PRO A 173 -6.05 -5.95 8.01
N GLY A 174 -5.78 -6.37 6.79
CA GLY A 174 -6.28 -7.63 6.27
C GLY A 174 -5.84 -8.75 7.20
N LEU A 175 -6.79 -9.48 7.77
CA LEU A 175 -6.51 -10.67 8.56
C LEU A 175 -5.93 -11.73 7.61
N ILE A 176 -4.61 -11.75 7.46
CA ILE A 176 -3.90 -12.76 6.67
C ILE A 176 -3.95 -14.07 7.45
N LEU A 177 -5.01 -14.85 7.23
CA LEU A 177 -5.21 -16.13 7.91
C LEU A 177 -4.38 -17.27 7.34
N ASP A 178 -3.75 -17.12 6.16
CA ASP A 178 -2.96 -18.19 5.55
C ASP A 178 -1.77 -17.65 4.73
N LYS A 179 -0.61 -17.57 5.35
CA LYS A 179 0.63 -17.87 4.64
C LYS A 179 1.03 -19.28 5.02
N LYS A 180 0.67 -20.27 4.20
CA LYS A 180 1.40 -21.55 4.17
C LYS A 180 2.85 -21.20 3.85
N ILE A 181 3.69 -21.23 4.85
CA ILE A 181 5.15 -21.17 4.67
C ILE A 181 5.49 -22.41 3.83
N PRO A 182 6.04 -22.27 2.61
CA PRO A 182 6.49 -23.45 1.88
C PRO A 182 7.59 -24.12 2.73
N VAL A 183 7.29 -25.28 3.25
CA VAL A 183 8.30 -26.16 3.86
C VAL A 183 9.24 -26.56 2.73
N GLN A 184 10.39 -25.89 2.62
CA GLN A 184 11.47 -26.37 1.79
C GLN A 184 11.99 -27.64 2.45
N THR A 185 11.77 -28.76 1.77
CA THR A 185 12.38 -30.04 2.13
C THR A 185 13.88 -29.92 1.91
N ILE A 186 14.62 -29.65 2.99
CA ILE A 186 16.09 -29.71 2.98
C ILE A 186 16.43 -31.16 3.18
N GLU A 187 16.88 -31.81 2.09
CA GLU A 187 17.51 -33.11 2.16
C GLU A 187 18.87 -33.01 2.92
N ASN A 188 18.93 -33.72 4.02
CA ASN A 188 20.09 -34.24 4.70
C ASN A 188 21.39 -33.42 4.81
N LYS A 189 21.50 -32.63 5.88
CA LYS A 189 22.74 -32.56 6.67
C LYS A 189 22.35 -32.48 8.15
N SER A 190 22.86 -33.44 8.94
CA SER A 190 22.66 -33.54 10.37
C SER A 190 23.12 -32.28 11.11
N VAL A 191 22.16 -31.42 11.41
CA VAL A 191 22.34 -30.33 12.36
C VAL A 191 21.55 -30.70 13.61
N GLN A 192 22.25 -30.81 14.74
CA GLN A 192 21.62 -30.99 16.05
C GLN A 192 20.66 -29.82 16.29
N ILE A 193 19.36 -30.10 16.21
CA ILE A 193 18.29 -29.14 16.51
C ILE A 193 18.27 -29.04 18.05
N ALA A 194 18.69 -27.88 18.57
CA ALA A 194 18.35 -27.48 19.92
C ALA A 194 16.83 -27.53 20.06
N SER A 195 16.35 -28.27 21.05
CA SER A 195 14.94 -28.51 21.32
C SER A 195 14.15 -27.17 21.40
N VAL A 196 13.29 -26.94 20.44
CA VAL A 196 12.27 -25.91 20.55
C VAL A 196 11.31 -26.34 21.67
N GLN A 197 11.41 -25.71 22.81
CA GLN A 197 10.42 -25.87 23.88
C GLN A 197 9.09 -25.36 23.35
N THR A 198 8.21 -26.24 22.94
CA THR A 198 6.79 -25.96 22.74
C THR A 198 6.24 -25.45 24.06
N LEU A 199 5.95 -24.15 24.15
CA LEU A 199 5.19 -23.58 25.25
C LEU A 199 3.83 -24.29 25.27
N GLN A 200 3.68 -25.31 26.11
CA GLN A 200 2.37 -25.88 26.40
C GLN A 200 1.54 -24.78 27.03
N ARG A 201 0.54 -24.27 26.29
CA ARG A 201 -0.48 -23.40 26.89
C ARG A 201 -1.24 -24.23 27.90
N GLU A 202 -1.22 -23.80 29.16
CA GLU A 202 -2.09 -24.39 30.17
C GLU A 202 -3.55 -24.35 29.68
N TYR A 203 -4.20 -25.51 29.75
CA TYR A 203 -5.62 -25.61 29.45
C TYR A 203 -6.38 -24.72 30.43
N ARG A 204 -7.09 -23.75 29.90
CA ARG A 204 -8.01 -22.92 30.69
C ARG A 204 -9.40 -23.53 30.59
N GLU A 205 -9.99 -23.84 31.73
CA GLU A 205 -11.37 -24.31 31.76
C GLU A 205 -12.31 -23.30 31.08
N PRO A 206 -13.29 -23.78 30.31
CA PRO A 206 -14.31 -22.92 29.73
C PRO A 206 -14.98 -22.09 30.79
N ARG A 207 -15.06 -20.79 30.63
CA ARG A 207 -15.81 -19.92 31.52
C ARG A 207 -17.28 -20.21 31.30
N SER A 208 -18.01 -20.60 32.37
CA SER A 208 -19.48 -20.62 32.37
C SER A 208 -19.99 -19.18 32.50
N PHE A 209 -20.81 -18.77 31.57
CA PHE A 209 -21.54 -17.51 31.68
C PHE A 209 -22.99 -17.86 31.94
N ASP A 210 -23.52 -17.40 33.06
CA ASP A 210 -24.96 -17.49 33.35
C ASP A 210 -25.66 -16.50 32.38
N VAL A 211 -26.41 -17.06 31.43
CA VAL A 211 -27.23 -16.27 30.52
C VAL A 211 -28.46 -15.79 31.30
N VAL A 212 -28.67 -14.48 31.36
CA VAL A 212 -29.84 -13.90 31.99
C VAL A 212 -31.09 -14.33 31.19
N GLN A 213 -32.11 -14.85 31.88
CA GLN A 213 -33.31 -15.42 31.24
C GLN A 213 -33.98 -14.43 30.26
N ASP A 214 -33.96 -13.15 30.60
CA ASP A 214 -34.51 -12.07 29.78
C ASP A 214 -33.76 -11.87 28.45
N GLU A 215 -32.43 -12.00 28.46
CA GLU A 215 -31.60 -11.94 27.24
C GLU A 215 -31.84 -13.16 26.32
N LEU A 216 -32.04 -14.32 26.91
CA LEU A 216 -32.36 -15.55 26.16
C LEU A 216 -33.73 -15.43 25.46
N GLU A 217 -34.75 -14.90 26.14
CA GLU A 217 -36.06 -14.67 25.56
C GLU A 217 -36.04 -13.63 24.43
N GLN A 218 -35.32 -12.52 24.62
CA GLN A 218 -35.12 -11.52 23.58
C GLN A 218 -34.39 -12.08 22.36
N HIS A 219 -33.39 -12.93 22.58
CA HIS A 219 -32.64 -13.58 21.50
C HIS A 219 -33.52 -14.55 20.70
N ILE A 220 -34.36 -15.37 21.40
CA ILE A 220 -35.31 -16.26 20.74
C ILE A 220 -36.32 -15.47 19.92
N ASP A 221 -36.83 -14.36 20.42
CA ASP A 221 -37.80 -13.52 19.71
C ASP A 221 -37.13 -12.81 18.49
N PHE A 222 -35.88 -12.43 18.60
CA PHE A 222 -35.12 -11.89 17.48
C PHE A 222 -34.95 -12.93 16.37
N ILE A 223 -34.57 -14.16 16.70
CA ILE A 223 -34.42 -15.25 15.73
C ILE A 223 -35.76 -15.56 15.06
N LYS A 224 -36.88 -15.56 15.78
CA LYS A 224 -38.20 -15.79 15.16
C LYS A 224 -38.61 -14.67 14.17
N LYS A 225 -38.09 -13.44 14.34
CA LYS A 225 -38.35 -12.31 13.43
C LYS A 225 -37.52 -12.35 12.14
N ILE A 226 -36.45 -13.13 12.10
CA ILE A 226 -35.64 -13.30 10.89
C ILE A 226 -36.39 -14.23 9.91
N LYS A 227 -37.15 -13.64 8.99
CA LYS A 227 -38.00 -14.35 8.01
C LYS A 227 -37.26 -15.19 6.97
N ASN A 228 -35.95 -15.05 6.82
CA ASN A 228 -35.14 -15.84 5.89
C ASN A 228 -34.04 -16.56 6.67
N ASN A 229 -34.35 -17.76 7.11
CA ASN A 229 -33.35 -18.66 7.66
C ASN A 229 -32.47 -19.18 6.51
N LEU A 230 -31.30 -18.57 6.31
CA LEU A 230 -30.32 -18.93 5.26
C LEU A 230 -29.83 -20.39 5.34
N LEU A 231 -30.17 -21.13 6.38
CA LEU A 231 -29.71 -22.50 6.63
C LEU A 231 -30.79 -23.58 6.45
N GLY A 232 -32.06 -23.23 6.15
CA GLY A 232 -33.10 -24.17 5.86
C GLY A 232 -33.41 -25.19 6.99
N VAL A 233 -32.99 -24.92 8.23
CA VAL A 233 -33.20 -25.80 9.38
C VAL A 233 -34.45 -25.34 10.13
N GLU A 234 -35.46 -26.23 10.25
CA GLU A 234 -36.62 -25.94 11.07
C GLU A 234 -36.24 -25.71 12.55
N LEU A 235 -36.65 -24.57 13.09
CA LEU A 235 -36.28 -24.06 14.43
C LEU A 235 -36.62 -25.00 15.59
N GLU A 236 -37.51 -25.96 15.41
CA GLU A 236 -37.88 -26.94 16.44
C GLU A 236 -36.73 -27.90 16.81
N ASN A 237 -35.77 -28.10 15.91
CA ASN A 237 -34.62 -28.99 16.14
C ASN A 237 -33.40 -28.30 16.78
N LEU A 238 -33.31 -26.98 16.73
CA LEU A 238 -32.17 -26.23 17.29
C LEU A 238 -32.16 -26.23 18.82
N SER A 239 -33.34 -26.15 19.47
CA SER A 239 -33.45 -26.24 20.94
C SER A 239 -33.04 -27.63 21.44
N PHE A 240 -33.31 -28.67 20.65
CA PHE A 240 -32.97 -30.06 21.02
C PHE A 240 -31.48 -30.36 20.79
N LEU A 241 -30.88 -29.81 19.75
CA LEU A 241 -29.43 -29.96 19.45
C LEU A 241 -28.54 -29.18 20.44
N PHE A 242 -28.98 -28.01 20.90
CA PHE A 242 -28.28 -27.25 21.94
C PHE A 242 -28.38 -27.95 23.31
N LEU A 243 -29.53 -28.52 23.66
CA LEU A 243 -29.70 -29.32 24.88
C LEU A 243 -28.92 -30.65 24.79
N LEU A 244 -28.87 -31.28 23.63
CA LEU A 244 -28.12 -32.53 23.45
C LEU A 244 -26.60 -32.30 23.50
N SER A 245 -26.09 -31.19 22.98
CA SER A 245 -24.67 -30.84 23.09
C SER A 245 -24.25 -30.51 24.51
N PHE A 246 -25.17 -30.00 25.31
CA PHE A 246 -24.91 -29.70 26.73
C PHE A 246 -24.99 -30.99 27.61
N LEU A 247 -25.85 -31.95 27.25
CA LEU A 247 -25.97 -33.22 27.94
C LEU A 247 -24.88 -34.25 27.55
N LEU A 248 -24.43 -34.25 26.29
CA LEU A 248 -23.42 -35.18 25.82
C LEU A 248 -21.99 -34.69 26.14
N GLY A 249 -21.79 -33.42 26.41
CA GLY A 249 -20.50 -32.86 26.86
C GLY A 249 -20.12 -33.24 28.26
N SER A 250 -21.06 -33.77 29.09
CA SER A 250 -20.79 -34.16 30.48
C SER A 250 -20.50 -35.66 30.67
N GLU A 251 -20.65 -36.52 29.64
CA GLU A 251 -20.45 -37.99 29.78
C GLU A 251 -19.22 -38.56 29.02
N MET A 252 -18.47 -37.76 28.30
CA MET A 252 -17.25 -38.23 27.59
C MET A 252 -15.95 -37.91 28.31
N LEU A 253 -15.96 -37.65 29.61
CA LEU A 253 -14.76 -37.51 30.44
C LEU A 253 -14.94 -38.31 31.74
N ARG A 254 -14.99 -39.62 31.62
CA ARG A 254 -14.58 -40.57 32.64
C ARG A 254 -13.66 -41.62 32.10
#